data_50632d3c9587ce195051f9964b94a9e3
#
_entry.id   50632d3c9587ce195051f9964b94a9e3
#
_cell.length_a   1.000
_cell.length_b   1.000
_cell.length_c   1.000
_cell.angle_alpha   90.00
_cell.angle_beta   90.00
_cell.angle_gamma   90.00
#
_symmetry.space_group_name_H-M   'P 1'
#
loop_
_entity.id
_entity.type
_entity.pdbx_description
1 polymer ?
#
loop_
_entity_poly.entity_id
_entity_poly.type
_entity_poly.pdbx_seq_one_letter_code
_entity_poly.pdbx_strand_id
1 'polypeptide(L)'
;MTIHDCLKFAEKSLRESGIESFEYDAQELLSYCLNIPRLNLLINKNLEVNQDCYKRFIQLSELRATRVPLQHITNHSDFYGLDLYIDKNVLIPRFETELLCEKAIEIINNKELFVLDLCTGSGCIAIAIAKHCPNAKVTAIDISYDAIKIAEENAKRNSVNIK
;
A
#
# COMPACT_ATOMS: atom_id res chain seq x y z
N MET A 1 21.12 -16.19 10.70
CA MET A 1 20.28 -16.58 9.55
C MET A 1 20.40 -15.52 8.49
N THR A 2 20.68 -15.90 7.26
CA THR A 2 20.89 -14.92 6.18
C THR A 2 19.56 -14.47 5.57
N ILE A 3 19.57 -13.35 4.80
CA ILE A 3 18.42 -12.90 4.00
C ILE A 3 17.92 -14.04 3.10
N HIS A 4 18.85 -14.76 2.45
CA HIS A 4 18.52 -15.90 1.60
C HIS A 4 17.77 -17.01 2.34
N ASP A 5 18.22 -17.38 3.54
CA ASP A 5 17.57 -18.41 4.35
C ASP A 5 16.16 -18.00 4.77
N CYS A 6 16.00 -16.73 5.18
CA CYS A 6 14.69 -16.15 5.54
C CYS A 6 13.70 -16.22 4.37
N LEU A 7 14.12 -15.76 3.19
CA LEU A 7 13.27 -15.78 1.99
C LEU A 7 12.89 -17.22 1.61
N LYS A 8 13.83 -18.15 1.57
CA LYS A 8 13.56 -19.58 1.28
C LYS A 8 12.52 -20.19 2.20
N PHE A 9 12.62 -19.87 3.51
CA PHE A 9 11.67 -20.36 4.50
C PHE A 9 10.26 -19.83 4.23
N ALA A 10 10.11 -18.51 4.07
CA ALA A 10 8.80 -17.89 3.87
C ALA A 10 8.18 -18.28 2.51
N GLU A 11 8.97 -18.28 1.43
CA GLU A 11 8.52 -18.71 0.10
C GLU A 11 7.91 -20.12 0.12
N LYS A 12 8.56 -21.06 0.84
CA LYS A 12 8.03 -22.42 0.99
C LYS A 12 6.69 -22.41 1.74
N SER A 13 6.62 -21.74 2.88
CA SER A 13 5.43 -21.69 3.72
C SER A 13 4.24 -21.04 3.00
N LEU A 14 4.48 -19.90 2.33
CA LEU A 14 3.44 -19.17 1.58
C LEU A 14 2.95 -19.96 0.37
N ARG A 15 3.85 -20.65 -0.34
CA ARG A 15 3.49 -21.54 -1.45
C ARG A 15 2.62 -22.71 -0.99
N GLU A 16 2.99 -23.38 0.11
CA GLU A 16 2.21 -24.47 0.69
C GLU A 16 0.82 -24.01 1.15
N SER A 17 0.67 -22.73 1.53
CA SER A 17 -0.61 -22.10 1.88
C SER A 17 -1.42 -21.63 0.66
N GLY A 18 -0.93 -21.87 -0.57
CA GLY A 18 -1.62 -21.51 -1.82
C GLY A 18 -1.61 -20.02 -2.12
N ILE A 19 -0.58 -19.28 -1.69
CA ILE A 19 -0.35 -17.89 -2.08
C ILE A 19 0.39 -17.89 -3.42
N GLU A 20 -0.23 -17.36 -4.47
CA GLU A 20 0.34 -17.34 -5.82
C GLU A 20 1.56 -16.41 -5.91
N SER A 21 1.51 -15.26 -5.23
CA SER A 21 2.58 -14.25 -5.20
C SER A 21 3.64 -14.51 -4.12
N PHE A 22 3.85 -15.78 -3.71
CA PHE A 22 4.65 -16.15 -2.54
C PHE A 22 6.07 -15.57 -2.54
N GLU A 23 6.75 -15.48 -3.68
CA GLU A 23 8.10 -14.91 -3.80
C GLU A 23 8.09 -13.40 -3.55
N TYR A 24 7.16 -12.70 -4.19
CA TYR A 24 6.98 -11.28 -4.02
C TYR A 24 6.61 -10.95 -2.59
N ASP A 25 5.63 -11.64 -2.03
CA ASP A 25 5.13 -11.40 -0.68
C ASP A 25 6.21 -11.64 0.39
N ALA A 26 7.02 -12.71 0.25
CA ALA A 26 8.14 -12.97 1.14
C ALA A 26 9.18 -11.83 1.11
N GLN A 27 9.51 -11.35 -0.09
CA GLN A 27 10.46 -10.24 -0.26
C GLN A 27 9.91 -8.94 0.34
N GLU A 28 8.65 -8.59 0.09
CA GLU A 28 8.04 -7.38 0.66
C GLU A 28 7.95 -7.44 2.18
N LEU A 29 7.57 -8.57 2.76
CA LEU A 29 7.54 -8.74 4.21
C LEU A 29 8.93 -8.60 4.85
N LEU A 30 9.97 -9.17 4.23
CA LEU A 30 11.33 -9.04 4.74
C LEU A 30 11.88 -7.61 4.57
N SER A 31 11.60 -6.99 3.42
CA SER A 31 11.88 -5.57 3.15
C SER A 31 11.26 -4.67 4.21
N TYR A 32 9.99 -4.88 4.53
CA TYR A 32 9.28 -4.17 5.57
C TYR A 32 9.90 -4.37 6.96
N CYS A 33 10.28 -5.62 7.32
CA CYS A 33 10.91 -5.91 8.62
C CYS A 33 12.29 -5.29 8.76
N LEU A 34 13.08 -5.27 7.69
CA LEU A 34 14.43 -4.71 7.67
C LEU A 34 14.45 -3.20 7.43
N ASN A 35 13.32 -2.62 7.01
CA ASN A 35 13.20 -1.22 6.58
C ASN A 35 14.23 -0.85 5.49
N ILE A 36 14.38 -1.72 4.49
CA ILE A 36 15.27 -1.50 3.33
C ILE A 36 14.50 -1.81 2.03
N PRO A 37 14.84 -1.16 0.92
CA PRO A 37 14.22 -1.45 -0.38
C PRO A 37 14.38 -2.92 -0.76
N ARG A 38 13.35 -3.51 -1.38
CA ARG A 38 13.35 -4.91 -1.82
C ARG A 38 14.56 -5.25 -2.71
N LEU A 39 14.98 -4.34 -3.57
CA LEU A 39 16.16 -4.52 -4.42
C LEU A 39 17.42 -4.81 -3.59
N ASN A 40 17.55 -4.19 -2.42
CA ASN A 40 18.69 -4.41 -1.54
C ASN A 40 18.73 -5.82 -0.94
N LEU A 41 17.58 -6.50 -0.79
CA LEU A 41 17.54 -7.91 -0.38
C LEU A 41 18.19 -8.82 -1.43
N LEU A 42 17.92 -8.53 -2.72
CA LEU A 42 18.43 -9.33 -3.83
C LEU A 42 19.95 -9.19 -4.02
N ILE A 43 20.48 -8.02 -3.71
CA ILE A 43 21.92 -7.72 -3.79
C ILE A 43 22.67 -8.31 -2.58
N ASN A 44 22.06 -8.25 -1.40
CA ASN A 44 22.72 -8.56 -0.12
C ASN A 44 22.27 -9.90 0.48
N LYS A 45 22.09 -10.93 -0.33
CA LYS A 45 21.52 -12.23 0.07
C LYS A 45 22.23 -12.90 1.27
N ASN A 46 23.52 -12.64 1.44
CA ASN A 46 24.35 -13.24 2.47
C ASN A 46 24.41 -12.44 3.78
N LEU A 47 23.78 -11.25 3.85
CA LEU A 47 23.71 -10.49 5.09
C LEU A 47 22.88 -11.22 6.13
N GLU A 48 23.36 -11.17 7.38
CA GLU A 48 22.65 -11.74 8.52
C GLU A 48 21.47 -10.84 8.94
N VAL A 49 20.34 -11.48 9.18
CA VAL A 49 19.14 -10.86 9.75
C VAL A 49 19.22 -11.00 11.28
N ASN A 50 19.07 -9.89 12.00
CA ASN A 50 19.06 -9.93 13.46
C ASN A 50 17.83 -10.72 13.97
N GLN A 51 17.93 -11.23 15.19
CA GLN A 51 16.96 -12.17 15.73
C GLN A 51 15.56 -11.57 15.93
N ASP A 52 15.45 -10.28 16.28
CA ASP A 52 14.15 -9.64 16.49
C ASP A 52 13.44 -9.38 15.15
N CYS A 53 14.17 -8.92 14.13
CA CYS A 53 13.65 -8.80 12.79
C CYS A 53 13.20 -10.16 12.23
N TYR A 54 14.00 -11.21 12.42
CA TYR A 54 13.64 -12.57 12.02
C TYR A 54 12.35 -13.04 12.67
N LYS A 55 12.20 -12.89 14.00
CA LYS A 55 10.97 -13.26 14.71
C LYS A 55 9.75 -12.52 14.16
N ARG A 56 9.88 -11.20 13.96
CA ARG A 56 8.81 -10.38 13.37
C ARG A 56 8.45 -10.86 11.97
N PHE A 57 9.46 -11.13 11.15
CA PHE A 57 9.27 -11.62 9.78
C PHE A 57 8.49 -12.94 9.74
N ILE A 58 8.83 -13.90 10.61
CA ILE A 58 8.10 -15.17 10.71
C ILE A 58 6.64 -14.94 11.09
N GLN A 59 6.36 -14.11 12.11
CA GLN A 59 4.98 -13.80 12.51
C GLN A 59 4.16 -13.18 11.37
N LEU A 60 4.75 -12.25 10.61
CA LEU A 60 4.07 -11.63 9.48
C LEU A 60 3.87 -12.61 8.32
N SER A 61 4.82 -13.51 8.09
CA SER A 61 4.71 -14.56 7.07
C SER A 61 3.62 -15.57 7.42
N GLU A 62 3.53 -15.97 8.69
CA GLU A 62 2.43 -16.81 9.19
C GLU A 62 1.08 -16.13 9.03
N LEU A 63 0.98 -14.84 9.38
CA LEU A 63 -0.24 -14.05 9.17
C LEU A 63 -0.61 -13.99 7.69
N ARG A 64 0.36 -13.79 6.78
CA ARG A 64 0.13 -13.81 5.34
C ARG A 64 -0.35 -15.17 4.85
N ALA A 65 0.20 -16.26 5.41
CA ALA A 65 -0.21 -17.63 5.11
C ALA A 65 -1.69 -17.90 5.45
N THR A 66 -2.29 -17.17 6.40
CA THR A 66 -3.75 -17.19 6.66
C THR A 66 -4.58 -16.40 5.65
N ARG A 67 -3.98 -15.92 4.55
CA ARG A 67 -4.57 -15.14 3.45
C ARG A 67 -4.94 -13.69 3.81
N VAL A 68 -4.45 -13.15 4.92
CA VAL A 68 -4.53 -11.70 5.16
C VAL A 68 -3.77 -10.98 4.05
N PRO A 69 -4.36 -9.97 3.38
CA PRO A 69 -3.69 -9.23 2.31
C PRO A 69 -2.37 -8.62 2.76
N LEU A 70 -1.36 -8.66 1.88
CA LEU A 70 -0.04 -8.11 2.16
C LEU A 70 -0.10 -6.63 2.58
N GLN A 71 -0.89 -5.83 1.88
CA GLN A 71 -1.08 -4.40 2.14
C GLN A 71 -1.67 -4.11 3.53
N HIS A 72 -2.52 -5.00 4.05
CA HIS A 72 -3.04 -4.87 5.41
C HIS A 72 -2.01 -5.29 6.47
N ILE A 73 -1.02 -6.13 6.11
CA ILE A 73 0.08 -6.54 7.00
C ILE A 73 1.14 -5.44 7.07
N THR A 74 1.49 -4.85 5.93
CA THR A 74 2.50 -3.79 5.82
C THR A 74 1.93 -2.40 6.07
N ASN A 75 0.59 -2.26 6.11
CA ASN A 75 -0.14 -0.99 6.17
C ASN A 75 0.26 0.00 5.05
N HIS A 76 0.53 -0.53 3.87
CA HIS A 76 1.04 0.25 2.76
C HIS A 76 0.47 -0.23 1.42
N SER A 77 0.20 0.72 0.54
CA SER A 77 -0.13 0.46 -0.87
C SER A 77 0.32 1.63 -1.73
N ASP A 78 1.03 1.34 -2.82
CA ASP A 78 1.25 2.30 -3.89
C ASP A 78 0.00 2.40 -4.76
N PHE A 79 -0.39 3.62 -5.12
CA PHE A 79 -1.50 3.88 -6.04
C PHE A 79 -1.25 5.18 -6.79
N TYR A 80 -1.20 5.14 -8.11
CA TYR A 80 -1.00 6.31 -8.98
C TYR A 80 0.17 7.22 -8.56
N GLY A 81 1.28 6.61 -8.12
CA GLY A 81 2.46 7.31 -7.60
C GLY A 81 2.28 7.92 -6.20
N LEU A 82 1.22 7.55 -5.48
CA LEU A 82 0.95 7.94 -4.10
C LEU A 82 1.40 6.84 -3.15
N ASP A 83 1.96 7.23 -1.99
CA ASP A 83 2.19 6.36 -0.84
C ASP A 83 0.96 6.42 0.08
N LEU A 84 0.20 5.33 0.18
CA LEU A 84 -1.03 5.27 0.95
C LEU A 84 -0.89 4.35 2.15
N TYR A 85 -1.31 4.83 3.32
CA TYR A 85 -1.60 3.98 4.48
C TYR A 85 -2.91 3.23 4.24
N ILE A 86 -2.89 1.92 4.45
CA ILE A 86 -4.04 1.04 4.25
C ILE A 86 -4.15 0.09 5.44
N ASP A 87 -5.34 -0.04 6.00
CA ASP A 87 -5.65 -1.05 7.00
C ASP A 87 -6.98 -1.78 6.66
N LYS A 88 -7.42 -2.62 7.58
CA LYS A 88 -8.65 -3.43 7.43
C LYS A 88 -9.95 -2.64 7.25
N ASN A 89 -9.94 -1.33 7.52
CA ASN A 89 -11.13 -0.48 7.48
C ASN A 89 -11.40 0.10 6.09
N VAL A 90 -10.44 -0.04 5.16
CA VAL A 90 -10.57 0.47 3.79
C VAL A 90 -10.24 -0.59 2.75
N LEU A 91 -10.86 -0.46 1.59
CA LEU A 91 -10.52 -1.29 0.44
C LEU A 91 -9.11 -0.95 -0.03
N ILE A 92 -8.32 -1.99 -0.31
CA ILE A 92 -7.02 -1.84 -0.98
C ILE A 92 -7.28 -1.30 -2.39
N PRO A 93 -6.68 -0.15 -2.77
CA PRO A 93 -6.84 0.41 -4.10
C PRO A 93 -6.51 -0.62 -5.20
N ARG A 94 -7.35 -0.65 -6.24
CA ARG A 94 -7.17 -1.56 -7.37
C ARG A 94 -6.49 -0.83 -8.52
N PHE A 95 -5.65 -1.55 -9.24
CA PHE A 95 -4.92 -1.00 -10.39
C PHE A 95 -5.86 -0.41 -11.46
N GLU A 96 -7.00 -1.07 -11.71
CA GLU A 96 -8.00 -0.59 -12.67
C GLU A 96 -8.58 0.79 -12.29
N THR A 97 -8.55 1.15 -11.00
CA THR A 97 -9.01 2.45 -10.51
C THR A 97 -8.06 3.58 -10.92
N GLU A 98 -6.80 3.29 -11.25
CA GLU A 98 -5.86 4.29 -11.77
C GLU A 98 -6.31 4.84 -13.14
N LEU A 99 -6.96 4.01 -13.96
CA LEU A 99 -7.54 4.45 -15.23
C LEU A 99 -8.67 5.48 -15.03
N LEU A 100 -9.45 5.33 -13.93
CA LEU A 100 -10.46 6.33 -13.57
C LEU A 100 -9.79 7.66 -13.20
N CYS A 101 -8.72 7.62 -12.42
CA CYS A 101 -7.95 8.82 -12.06
C CYS A 101 -7.40 9.51 -13.31
N GLU A 102 -6.81 8.76 -14.23
CA GLU A 102 -6.28 9.28 -15.49
C GLU A 102 -7.36 10.03 -16.28
N LYS A 103 -8.53 9.41 -16.45
CA LYS A 103 -9.66 10.02 -17.18
C LYS A 103 -10.22 11.25 -16.47
N ALA A 104 -10.33 11.21 -15.14
CA ALA A 104 -10.77 12.37 -14.37
C ALA A 104 -9.79 13.56 -14.52
N ILE A 105 -8.49 13.30 -14.43
CA ILE A 105 -7.42 14.30 -14.59
C ILE A 105 -7.45 14.91 -16.01
N GLU A 106 -7.62 14.09 -17.06
CA GLU A 106 -7.78 14.56 -18.45
C GLU A 106 -8.98 15.52 -18.59
N ILE A 107 -10.13 15.18 -18.00
CA ILE A 107 -11.37 15.99 -18.06
C ILE A 107 -11.19 17.31 -17.32
N ILE A 108 -10.58 17.26 -16.13
CA ILE A 108 -10.35 18.45 -15.28
C ILE A 108 -9.37 19.40 -15.98
N ASN A 109 -8.30 18.88 -16.59
CA ASN A 109 -7.33 19.62 -17.42
C ASN A 109 -6.93 20.98 -16.81
N ASN A 110 -6.52 20.96 -15.53
CA ASN A 110 -6.14 22.14 -14.74
C ASN A 110 -7.20 23.26 -14.59
N LYS A 111 -8.46 22.98 -14.92
CA LYS A 111 -9.57 23.92 -14.70
C LYS A 111 -9.90 24.01 -13.21
N GLU A 112 -10.39 25.15 -12.76
CA GLU A 112 -10.97 25.29 -11.43
C GLU A 112 -12.35 24.62 -11.41
N LEU A 113 -12.41 23.36 -10.99
CA LEU A 113 -13.60 22.54 -10.91
C LEU A 113 -13.83 22.04 -9.48
N PHE A 114 -15.10 21.88 -9.13
CA PHE A 114 -15.48 21.15 -7.91
C PHE A 114 -15.58 19.65 -8.26
N VAL A 115 -14.86 18.85 -7.49
CA VAL A 115 -14.84 17.40 -7.63
C VAL A 115 -15.37 16.80 -6.34
N LEU A 116 -16.27 15.83 -6.46
CA LEU A 116 -16.82 15.08 -5.33
C LEU A 116 -16.48 13.59 -5.51
N ASP A 117 -15.75 13.06 -4.54
CA ASP A 117 -15.43 11.62 -4.43
C ASP A 117 -16.36 11.00 -3.39
N LEU A 118 -17.27 10.13 -3.85
CA LEU A 118 -18.24 9.43 -3.02
C LEU A 118 -17.73 8.04 -2.65
N CYS A 119 -17.83 7.68 -1.37
CA CYS A 119 -17.28 6.43 -0.83
C CYS A 119 -15.75 6.37 -1.01
N THR A 120 -15.09 7.42 -0.55
CA THR A 120 -13.67 7.68 -0.82
C THR A 120 -12.73 6.58 -0.27
N GLY A 121 -13.14 5.82 0.74
CA GLY A 121 -12.33 4.77 1.36
C GLY A 121 -10.99 5.30 1.86
N SER A 122 -9.88 4.85 1.27
CA SER A 122 -8.53 5.32 1.60
C SER A 122 -8.22 6.74 1.12
N GLY A 123 -9.13 7.38 0.37
CA GLY A 123 -8.90 8.67 -0.26
C GLY A 123 -8.12 8.61 -1.57
N CYS A 124 -7.82 7.42 -2.09
CA CYS A 124 -6.88 7.23 -3.20
C CYS A 124 -7.24 8.04 -4.46
N ILE A 125 -8.53 8.09 -4.85
CA ILE A 125 -9.00 8.84 -6.03
C ILE A 125 -8.94 10.35 -5.74
N ALA A 126 -9.53 10.79 -4.63
CA ALA A 126 -9.55 12.20 -4.23
C ALA A 126 -8.14 12.79 -4.15
N ILE A 127 -7.21 12.05 -3.53
CA ILE A 127 -5.82 12.46 -3.35
C ILE A 127 -5.07 12.49 -4.69
N ALA A 128 -5.27 11.49 -5.55
CA ALA A 128 -4.68 11.48 -6.89
C ALA A 128 -5.13 12.69 -7.71
N ILE A 129 -6.43 13.00 -7.70
CA ILE A 129 -6.97 14.17 -8.39
C ILE A 129 -6.40 15.47 -7.80
N ALA A 130 -6.40 15.63 -6.47
CA ALA A 130 -5.88 16.83 -5.82
C ALA A 130 -4.37 17.04 -6.09
N LYS A 131 -3.61 15.94 -6.19
CA LYS A 131 -2.17 15.97 -6.48
C LYS A 131 -1.87 16.44 -7.90
N HIS A 132 -2.62 15.95 -8.87
CA HIS A 132 -2.39 16.22 -10.30
C HIS A 132 -3.18 17.42 -10.84
N CYS A 133 -4.22 17.85 -10.14
CA CYS A 133 -5.07 19.00 -10.52
C CYS A 133 -5.14 20.02 -9.39
N PRO A 134 -4.08 20.79 -9.11
CA PRO A 134 -3.98 21.68 -7.94
C PRO A 134 -5.03 22.80 -7.93
N ASN A 135 -5.66 23.13 -9.08
CA ASN A 135 -6.73 24.10 -9.18
C ASN A 135 -8.11 23.51 -8.88
N ALA A 136 -8.25 22.20 -8.83
CA ALA A 136 -9.51 21.54 -8.50
C ALA A 136 -9.79 21.62 -7.00
N LYS A 137 -11.06 21.85 -6.64
CA LYS A 137 -11.54 21.80 -5.25
C LYS A 137 -12.16 20.43 -4.98
N VAL A 138 -11.38 19.54 -4.38
CA VAL A 138 -11.77 18.14 -4.16
C VAL A 138 -12.43 17.99 -2.78
N THR A 139 -13.62 17.41 -2.77
CA THR A 139 -14.33 16.99 -1.55
C THR A 139 -14.46 15.47 -1.58
N ALA A 140 -14.10 14.82 -0.49
CA ALA A 140 -14.16 13.37 -0.32
C ALA A 140 -15.13 13.04 0.83
N ILE A 141 -16.03 12.10 0.62
CA ILE A 141 -16.97 11.66 1.67
C ILE A 141 -17.01 10.14 1.75
N ASP A 142 -17.22 9.65 2.96
CA ASP A 142 -17.47 8.23 3.23
C ASP A 142 -18.47 8.09 4.39
N ILE A 143 -19.22 7.00 4.42
CA ILE A 143 -20.08 6.67 5.54
C ILE A 143 -19.30 6.17 6.75
N SER A 144 -18.11 5.59 6.52
CA SER A 144 -17.21 5.09 7.55
C SER A 144 -16.32 6.20 8.10
N TYR A 145 -16.48 6.49 9.39
CA TYR A 145 -15.62 7.45 10.07
C TYR A 145 -14.14 7.02 10.10
N ASP A 146 -13.86 5.71 10.17
CA ASP A 146 -12.50 5.20 10.13
C ASP A 146 -11.89 5.34 8.73
N ALA A 147 -12.68 5.19 7.66
CA ALA A 147 -12.21 5.48 6.30
C ALA A 147 -11.85 6.97 6.13
N ILE A 148 -12.67 7.89 6.65
CA ILE A 148 -12.37 9.33 6.61
C ILE A 148 -11.03 9.64 7.31
N LYS A 149 -10.77 9.08 8.49
CA LYS A 149 -9.48 9.27 9.18
C LYS A 149 -8.30 8.81 8.34
N ILE A 150 -8.44 7.66 7.68
CA ILE A 150 -7.40 7.12 6.80
C ILE A 150 -7.20 8.04 5.60
N ALA A 151 -8.28 8.53 4.98
CA ALA A 151 -8.20 9.47 3.86
C ALA A 151 -7.52 10.79 4.28
N GLU A 152 -7.82 11.33 5.46
CA GLU A 152 -7.16 12.51 6.02
C GLU A 152 -5.66 12.28 6.27
N GLU A 153 -5.29 11.12 6.82
CA GLU A 153 -3.88 10.74 7.02
C GLU A 153 -3.15 10.63 5.69
N ASN A 154 -3.76 9.98 4.72
CA ASN A 154 -3.20 9.81 3.38
C ASN A 154 -3.05 11.14 2.63
N ALA A 155 -4.01 12.06 2.78
CA ALA A 155 -3.91 13.42 2.22
C ALA A 155 -2.71 14.17 2.80
N LYS A 156 -2.51 14.12 4.12
CA LYS A 156 -1.34 14.71 4.80
C LYS A 156 -0.04 14.08 4.32
N ARG A 157 0.02 12.74 4.26
CA ARG A 157 1.19 11.96 3.81
C ARG A 157 1.61 12.36 2.39
N ASN A 158 0.66 12.60 1.51
CA ASN A 158 0.90 12.99 0.13
C ASN A 158 0.95 14.51 -0.11
N SER A 159 0.86 15.32 0.97
CA SER A 159 0.95 16.78 0.95
C SER A 159 -0.11 17.43 0.03
N VAL A 160 -1.34 16.93 0.07
CA VAL A 160 -2.49 17.50 -0.64
C VAL A 160 -3.59 17.93 0.33
N ASN A 161 -4.43 18.85 -0.13
CA ASN A 161 -5.59 19.32 0.63
C ASN A 161 -6.87 18.84 -0.05
N ILE A 162 -7.64 18.01 0.66
CA ILE A 162 -9.00 17.59 0.32
C ILE A 162 -9.93 17.96 1.46
N LYS A 163 -11.19 18.21 1.15
CA LYS A 163 -12.22 18.53 2.15
C LYS A 163 -13.03 17.29 2.49
#